data_09a76696b4f29ff76522f83fc7f060f2
#
_entry.id   09a76696b4f29ff76522f83fc7f060f2
#
_cell.length_a   1.000
_cell.length_b   1.000
_cell.length_c   1.000
_cell.angle_alpha   90.00
_cell.angle_beta   90.00
_cell.angle_gamma   90.00
#
_symmetry.space_group_name_H-M   'P 1'
#
loop_
_entity.id
_entity.type
_entity.pdbx_description
1 polymer ?
#
loop_
_entity_poly.entity_id
_entity_poly.type
_entity_poly.pdbx_seq_one_letter_code
_entity_poly.pdbx_strand_id
1 'polypeptide(L)'
;ISPGDTLLEATSGNTGIGLAMAAAISGYPLVIVIPEDASIERIQTMKAYGADLVLTSAAGGMEEARDVVTRMEREGRGRVLDQFGNPDNPRAHEHGTGPELWRQTDGRITHFVSAMGTTGTITGVSRFLKSRNPGVQIVGAQPAPGSKIPGIRAWPPEYVPKIFDPSAVDRTVEVTQTDDEETARRLAREEGIFGGVSAAGACWTALQVAEEVE
;
A
#
# COMPACT_ATOMS: atom_id res chain seq x y z
N ILE A 1 18.51 -10.63 -5.06
CA ILE A 1 19.43 -9.49 -5.23
C ILE A 1 20.81 -9.86 -4.72
N SER A 2 21.85 -9.34 -5.37
CA SER A 2 23.26 -9.58 -5.03
C SER A 2 23.94 -8.25 -4.67
N PRO A 3 25.01 -8.26 -3.87
CA PRO A 3 25.76 -7.03 -3.59
C PRO A 3 26.19 -6.33 -4.89
N GLY A 4 25.88 -5.04 -5.01
CA GLY A 4 26.17 -4.23 -6.20
C GLY A 4 25.04 -4.16 -7.23
N ASP A 5 23.95 -4.93 -7.08
CA ASP A 5 22.76 -4.76 -7.93
C ASP A 5 22.16 -3.35 -7.72
N THR A 6 21.80 -2.70 -8.81
CA THR A 6 20.94 -1.51 -8.74
C THR A 6 19.49 -1.94 -8.58
N LEU A 7 18.82 -1.44 -7.56
CA LEU A 7 17.40 -1.74 -7.31
C LEU A 7 16.52 -0.73 -8.04
N LEU A 8 15.42 -1.20 -8.60
CA LEU A 8 14.42 -0.39 -9.31
C LEU A 8 13.05 -0.60 -8.68
N GLU A 9 12.28 0.49 -8.50
CA GLU A 9 10.87 0.36 -8.06
C GLU A 9 10.02 1.52 -8.59
N ALA A 10 8.79 1.20 -8.96
CA ALA A 10 7.76 2.19 -9.28
C ALA A 10 6.87 2.44 -8.06
N THR A 11 6.88 3.67 -7.55
CA THR A 11 6.07 4.00 -6.37
C THR A 11 5.81 5.50 -6.25
N SER A 12 4.63 5.86 -5.75
CA SER A 12 4.27 7.25 -5.47
C SER A 12 4.29 7.60 -3.97
N GLY A 13 4.74 6.68 -3.11
CA GLY A 13 4.53 6.88 -1.68
C GLY A 13 5.53 6.21 -0.73
N ASN A 14 5.00 5.74 0.39
CA ASN A 14 5.78 5.24 1.52
C ASN A 14 6.69 4.05 1.20
N THR A 15 6.32 3.22 0.23
CA THR A 15 7.19 2.13 -0.25
C THR A 15 8.53 2.67 -0.75
N GLY A 16 8.51 3.77 -1.52
CA GLY A 16 9.75 4.42 -2.01
C GLY A 16 10.62 4.93 -0.87
N ILE A 17 10.02 5.54 0.15
CA ILE A 17 10.75 6.03 1.33
C ILE A 17 11.35 4.85 2.11
N GLY A 18 10.56 3.79 2.36
CA GLY A 18 11.03 2.59 3.06
C GLY A 18 12.15 1.88 2.31
N LEU A 19 12.03 1.76 0.99
CA LEU A 19 13.08 1.15 0.15
C LEU A 19 14.34 2.02 0.12
N ALA A 20 14.20 3.36 0.03
CA ALA A 20 15.35 4.27 0.06
C ALA A 20 16.13 4.15 1.38
N MET A 21 15.42 4.10 2.50
CA MET A 21 16.05 3.87 3.81
C MET A 21 16.73 2.49 3.88
N ALA A 22 16.05 1.43 3.47
CA ALA A 22 16.61 0.07 3.48
C ALA A 22 17.82 -0.05 2.55
N ALA A 23 17.75 0.52 1.35
CA ALA A 23 18.84 0.52 0.39
C ALA A 23 20.07 1.29 0.93
N ALA A 24 19.87 2.46 1.55
CA ALA A 24 20.94 3.23 2.17
C ALA A 24 21.67 2.43 3.27
N ILE A 25 20.92 1.76 4.15
CA ILE A 25 21.50 0.94 5.23
C ILE A 25 22.24 -0.28 4.66
N SER A 26 21.72 -0.87 3.58
CA SER A 26 22.26 -2.10 3.00
C SER A 26 23.30 -1.87 1.89
N GLY A 27 23.55 -0.62 1.51
CA GLY A 27 24.54 -0.25 0.50
C GLY A 27 24.14 -0.57 -0.94
N TYR A 28 22.84 -0.58 -1.26
CA TYR A 28 22.33 -0.78 -2.61
C TYR A 28 22.05 0.56 -3.31
N PRO A 29 22.51 0.78 -4.54
CA PRO A 29 21.99 1.83 -5.40
C PRO A 29 20.48 1.61 -5.64
N LEU A 30 19.69 2.67 -5.52
CA LEU A 30 18.24 2.60 -5.72
C LEU A 30 17.77 3.69 -6.68
N VAL A 31 16.98 3.31 -7.67
CA VAL A 31 16.28 4.21 -8.57
C VAL A 31 14.77 4.04 -8.37
N ILE A 32 14.11 5.11 -8.02
CA ILE A 32 12.65 5.17 -7.88
C ILE A 32 12.05 5.88 -9.10
N VAL A 33 11.10 5.23 -9.75
CA VAL A 33 10.27 5.83 -10.80
C VAL A 33 8.96 6.31 -10.18
N ILE A 34 8.67 7.60 -10.30
CA ILE A 34 7.59 8.27 -9.57
C ILE A 34 6.91 9.33 -10.44
N PRO A 35 5.57 9.45 -10.43
CA PRO A 35 4.89 10.54 -11.09
C PRO A 35 5.33 11.91 -10.56
N GLU A 36 5.43 12.90 -11.46
CA GLU A 36 5.94 14.24 -11.13
C GLU A 36 5.05 15.06 -10.19
N ASP A 37 3.77 14.68 -10.06
CA ASP A 37 2.80 15.28 -9.14
C ASP A 37 2.86 14.69 -7.72
N ALA A 38 3.82 13.81 -7.43
CA ALA A 38 4.08 13.35 -6.07
C ALA A 38 4.52 14.51 -5.17
N SER A 39 4.13 14.45 -3.88
CA SER A 39 4.43 15.53 -2.96
C SER A 39 5.94 15.79 -2.82
N ILE A 40 6.30 17.06 -2.68
CA ILE A 40 7.70 17.48 -2.59
C ILE A 40 8.41 16.85 -1.39
N GLU A 41 7.70 16.62 -0.28
CA GLU A 41 8.25 16.00 0.92
C GLU A 41 8.69 14.57 0.66
N ARG A 42 7.91 13.79 -0.11
CA ARG A 42 8.27 12.41 -0.49
C ARG A 42 9.51 12.39 -1.38
N ILE A 43 9.52 13.25 -2.40
CA ILE A 43 10.66 13.41 -3.31
C ILE A 43 11.94 13.77 -2.53
N GLN A 44 11.85 14.76 -1.65
CA GLN A 44 13.00 15.20 -0.85
C GLN A 44 13.47 14.12 0.13
N THR A 45 12.54 13.39 0.77
CA THR A 45 12.87 12.34 1.71
C THR A 45 13.61 11.18 1.01
N MET A 46 13.13 10.72 -0.15
CA MET A 46 13.81 9.66 -0.92
C MET A 46 15.20 10.10 -1.37
N LYS A 47 15.36 11.34 -1.85
CA LYS A 47 16.67 11.91 -2.21
C LYS A 47 17.61 12.04 -1.01
N ALA A 48 17.09 12.41 0.16
CA ALA A 48 17.89 12.50 1.37
C ALA A 48 18.47 11.14 1.81
N TYR A 49 17.78 10.04 1.53
CA TYR A 49 18.30 8.68 1.71
C TYR A 49 19.22 8.21 0.57
N GLY A 50 19.45 9.04 -0.46
CA GLY A 50 20.38 8.73 -1.55
C GLY A 50 19.76 7.99 -2.75
N ALA A 51 18.43 7.93 -2.84
CA ALA A 51 17.78 7.35 -4.01
C ALA A 51 17.83 8.30 -5.21
N ASP A 52 18.11 7.77 -6.39
CA ASP A 52 17.90 8.45 -7.66
C ASP A 52 16.43 8.41 -8.05
N LEU A 53 15.92 9.52 -8.62
CA LEU A 53 14.51 9.61 -9.02
C LEU A 53 14.38 9.82 -10.53
N VAL A 54 13.50 9.04 -11.14
CA VAL A 54 13.04 9.21 -12.53
C VAL A 54 11.58 9.66 -12.46
N LEU A 55 11.32 10.89 -12.92
CA LEU A 55 9.97 11.44 -12.93
C LEU A 55 9.24 11.03 -14.20
N THR A 56 8.00 10.59 -14.06
CA THR A 56 7.07 10.31 -15.16
C THR A 56 5.96 11.36 -15.18
N SER A 57 5.18 11.41 -16.26
CA SER A 57 4.11 12.39 -16.37
C SER A 57 3.02 12.17 -15.31
N ALA A 58 2.45 13.26 -14.81
CA ALA A 58 1.30 13.20 -13.91
C ALA A 58 0.09 12.50 -14.56
N ALA A 59 -0.08 12.70 -15.88
CA ALA A 59 -1.17 12.09 -16.65
C ALA A 59 -1.05 10.57 -16.77
N GLY A 60 0.17 10.03 -16.86
CA GLY A 60 0.43 8.60 -16.94
C GLY A 60 0.35 7.87 -15.59
N GLY A 61 0.42 8.60 -14.50
CA GLY A 61 0.26 8.07 -13.15
C GLY A 61 1.19 6.92 -12.81
N MET A 62 0.71 6.03 -11.96
CA MET A 62 1.47 4.84 -11.55
C MET A 62 1.62 3.80 -12.65
N GLU A 63 0.71 3.77 -13.60
CA GLU A 63 0.73 2.86 -14.74
C GLU A 63 1.95 3.14 -15.62
N GLU A 64 2.17 4.41 -15.98
CA GLU A 64 3.37 4.82 -16.72
C GLU A 64 4.65 4.53 -15.92
N ALA A 65 4.66 4.82 -14.63
CA ALA A 65 5.82 4.54 -13.78
C ALA A 65 6.18 3.04 -13.77
N ARG A 66 5.19 2.15 -13.72
CA ARG A 66 5.39 0.69 -13.81
C ARG A 66 5.92 0.26 -15.18
N ASP A 67 5.44 0.85 -16.25
CA ASP A 67 5.91 0.56 -17.60
C ASP A 67 7.35 1.03 -17.79
N VAL A 68 7.68 2.22 -17.27
CA VAL A 68 9.05 2.76 -17.32
C VAL A 68 10.02 1.88 -16.55
N VAL A 69 9.70 1.49 -15.31
CA VAL A 69 10.60 0.65 -14.51
C VAL A 69 10.80 -0.73 -15.14
N THR A 70 9.77 -1.31 -15.75
CA THR A 70 9.84 -2.59 -16.47
C THR A 70 10.74 -2.47 -17.69
N ARG A 71 10.68 -1.36 -18.43
CA ARG A 71 11.57 -1.08 -19.53
C ARG A 71 13.02 -0.94 -19.07
N MET A 72 13.27 -0.21 -17.99
CA MET A 72 14.62 -0.06 -17.42
C MET A 72 15.25 -1.41 -17.05
N GLU A 73 14.46 -2.32 -16.48
CA GLU A 73 14.93 -3.68 -16.17
C GLU A 73 15.32 -4.46 -17.44
N ARG A 74 14.48 -4.40 -18.49
CA ARG A 74 14.80 -5.03 -19.80
C ARG A 74 16.05 -4.46 -20.45
N GLU A 75 16.34 -3.20 -20.21
CA GLU A 75 17.57 -2.52 -20.68
C GLU A 75 18.80 -2.86 -19.80
N GLY A 76 18.65 -3.70 -18.78
CA GLY A 76 19.73 -4.10 -17.88
C GLY A 76 20.17 -3.01 -16.89
N ARG A 77 19.33 -2.00 -16.62
CA ARG A 77 19.66 -0.87 -15.76
C ARG A 77 19.53 -1.17 -14.27
N GLY A 78 18.99 -2.34 -13.91
CA GLY A 78 18.83 -2.78 -12.54
C GLY A 78 17.81 -3.90 -12.43
N ARG A 79 17.41 -4.22 -11.19
CA ARG A 79 16.43 -5.26 -10.86
C ARG A 79 15.21 -4.64 -10.21
N VAL A 80 14.04 -4.93 -10.77
CA VAL A 80 12.75 -4.47 -10.19
C VAL A 80 12.41 -5.31 -8.96
N LEU A 81 12.05 -4.65 -7.87
CA LEU A 81 11.58 -5.30 -6.65
C LEU A 81 10.13 -5.75 -6.76
N ASP A 82 9.35 -5.07 -7.62
CA ASP A 82 7.95 -5.39 -7.99
C ASP A 82 7.01 -5.53 -6.80
N GLN A 83 6.74 -4.43 -6.09
CA GLN A 83 5.80 -4.43 -4.96
C GLN A 83 4.40 -4.98 -5.31
N PHE A 84 4.06 -5.04 -6.60
CA PHE A 84 2.75 -5.52 -7.09
C PHE A 84 2.75 -7.01 -7.44
N GLY A 85 3.91 -7.63 -7.56
CA GLY A 85 4.07 -9.04 -7.92
C GLY A 85 4.94 -9.84 -6.95
N ASN A 86 5.69 -9.17 -6.08
CA ASN A 86 6.61 -9.83 -5.17
C ASN A 86 5.88 -10.49 -3.99
N PRO A 87 5.98 -11.81 -3.82
CA PRO A 87 5.33 -12.52 -2.73
C PRO A 87 5.82 -12.11 -1.34
N ASP A 88 6.99 -11.49 -1.22
CA ASP A 88 7.50 -11.02 0.07
C ASP A 88 6.68 -9.84 0.63
N ASN A 89 5.97 -9.10 -0.24
CA ASN A 89 5.04 -8.06 0.20
C ASN A 89 3.93 -8.66 1.11
N PRO A 90 3.04 -9.56 0.66
CA PRO A 90 2.06 -10.15 1.56
C PRO A 90 2.69 -11.00 2.67
N ARG A 91 3.82 -11.67 2.45
CA ARG A 91 4.52 -12.44 3.47
C ARG A 91 4.95 -11.59 4.67
N ALA A 92 5.44 -10.37 4.45
CA ALA A 92 5.79 -9.46 5.54
C ALA A 92 4.60 -9.18 6.46
N HIS A 93 3.41 -9.05 5.90
CA HIS A 93 2.19 -8.85 6.65
C HIS A 93 1.65 -10.14 7.28
N GLU A 94 1.79 -11.27 6.62
CA GLU A 94 1.40 -12.59 7.14
C GLU A 94 2.23 -12.99 8.36
N HIS A 95 3.55 -12.71 8.34
CA HIS A 95 4.46 -13.10 9.40
C HIS A 95 4.74 -12.00 10.43
N GLY A 96 4.39 -10.76 10.14
CA GLY A 96 4.60 -9.60 11.02
C GLY A 96 3.29 -8.98 11.48
N THR A 97 2.62 -8.23 10.60
CA THR A 97 1.43 -7.42 10.92
C THR A 97 0.27 -8.27 11.45
N GLY A 98 -0.03 -9.40 10.80
CA GLY A 98 -1.11 -10.30 11.22
C GLY A 98 -0.91 -10.85 12.63
N PRO A 99 0.24 -11.47 12.96
CA PRO A 99 0.56 -11.90 14.30
C PRO A 99 0.51 -10.79 15.36
N GLU A 100 0.97 -9.59 14.99
CA GLU A 100 0.95 -8.44 15.88
C GLU A 100 -0.47 -8.01 16.22
N LEU A 101 -1.33 -7.85 15.21
CA LEU A 101 -2.75 -7.54 15.40
C LEU A 101 -3.46 -8.59 16.26
N TRP A 102 -3.23 -9.87 15.99
CA TRP A 102 -3.81 -10.96 16.76
C TRP A 102 -3.43 -10.89 18.25
N ARG A 103 -2.16 -10.66 18.53
CA ARG A 103 -1.66 -10.51 19.90
C ARG A 103 -2.23 -9.27 20.59
N GLN A 104 -2.27 -8.12 19.90
CA GLN A 104 -2.75 -6.86 20.48
C GLN A 104 -4.26 -6.86 20.74
N THR A 105 -5.01 -7.70 20.03
CA THR A 105 -6.46 -7.87 20.23
C THR A 105 -6.82 -9.10 21.09
N ASP A 106 -5.84 -9.77 21.68
CA ASP A 106 -6.02 -11.00 22.43
C ASP A 106 -6.80 -12.08 21.64
N GLY A 107 -6.63 -12.11 20.32
CA GLY A 107 -7.34 -13.03 19.42
C GLY A 107 -8.85 -12.81 19.31
N ARG A 108 -9.37 -11.68 19.81
CA ARG A 108 -10.81 -11.35 19.81
C ARG A 108 -11.28 -10.64 18.56
N ILE A 109 -10.38 -10.39 17.61
CA ILE A 109 -10.71 -9.72 16.36
C ILE A 109 -11.76 -10.50 15.56
N THR A 110 -12.83 -9.83 15.16
CA THR A 110 -13.91 -10.37 14.36
C THR A 110 -13.92 -9.82 12.93
N HIS A 111 -13.46 -8.58 12.77
CA HIS A 111 -13.40 -7.88 11.48
C HIS A 111 -12.03 -7.24 11.32
N PHE A 112 -11.45 -7.36 10.14
CA PHE A 112 -10.24 -6.64 9.74
C PHE A 112 -10.55 -5.79 8.52
N VAL A 113 -10.35 -4.49 8.65
CA VAL A 113 -10.59 -3.52 7.56
C VAL A 113 -9.26 -2.96 7.07
N SER A 114 -9.05 -2.95 5.77
CA SER A 114 -7.82 -2.43 5.17
C SER A 114 -8.08 -1.66 3.88
N ALA A 115 -7.43 -0.52 3.73
CA ALA A 115 -7.32 0.16 2.45
C ALA A 115 -6.55 -0.69 1.43
N MET A 116 -7.05 -0.75 0.18
CA MET A 116 -6.49 -1.59 -0.87
C MET A 116 -5.63 -0.75 -1.83
N GLY A 117 -4.31 -0.77 -1.63
CA GLY A 117 -3.31 -0.23 -2.56
C GLY A 117 -2.68 -1.35 -3.38
N THR A 118 -1.49 -1.81 -2.99
CA THR A 118 -0.85 -3.01 -3.57
C THR A 118 -1.58 -4.30 -3.23
N THR A 119 -2.48 -4.27 -2.27
CA THR A 119 -3.20 -5.41 -1.68
C THR A 119 -2.35 -6.33 -0.80
N GLY A 120 -1.06 -6.04 -0.61
CA GLY A 120 -0.16 -6.87 0.20
C GLY A 120 -0.62 -7.01 1.65
N THR A 121 -1.03 -5.90 2.29
CA THR A 121 -1.49 -5.90 3.67
C THR A 121 -2.74 -6.75 3.85
N ILE A 122 -3.78 -6.50 3.06
CA ILE A 122 -5.05 -7.22 3.19
C ILE A 122 -4.86 -8.71 2.91
N THR A 123 -4.08 -9.07 1.88
CA THR A 123 -3.78 -10.46 1.52
C THR A 123 -3.00 -11.19 2.62
N GLY A 124 -1.91 -10.58 3.11
CA GLY A 124 -1.06 -11.22 4.12
C GLY A 124 -1.74 -11.34 5.48
N VAL A 125 -2.39 -10.27 5.94
CA VAL A 125 -3.13 -10.28 7.22
C VAL A 125 -4.30 -11.25 7.15
N SER A 126 -5.05 -11.28 6.04
CA SER A 126 -6.16 -12.23 5.85
C SER A 126 -5.70 -13.67 5.99
N ARG A 127 -4.61 -14.07 5.31
CA ARG A 127 -4.06 -15.43 5.41
C ARG A 127 -3.76 -15.80 6.86
N PHE A 128 -3.12 -14.91 7.59
CA PHE A 128 -2.81 -15.16 9.00
C PHE A 128 -4.08 -15.23 9.85
N LEU A 129 -4.96 -14.24 9.79
CA LEU A 129 -6.14 -14.19 10.65
C LEU A 129 -7.08 -15.37 10.39
N LYS A 130 -7.35 -15.69 9.11
CA LYS A 130 -8.21 -16.82 8.74
C LYS A 130 -7.58 -18.19 9.12
N SER A 131 -6.26 -18.28 9.19
CA SER A 131 -5.59 -19.49 9.71
C SER A 131 -5.81 -19.67 11.22
N ARG A 132 -6.05 -18.59 11.95
CA ARG A 132 -6.34 -18.62 13.41
C ARG A 132 -7.83 -18.75 13.69
N ASN A 133 -8.64 -18.00 12.97
CA ASN A 133 -10.09 -18.01 13.05
C ASN A 133 -10.70 -17.77 11.66
N PRO A 134 -11.19 -18.82 10.99
CA PRO A 134 -11.83 -18.70 9.68
C PRO A 134 -13.05 -17.78 9.65
N GLY A 135 -13.67 -17.51 10.81
CA GLY A 135 -14.82 -16.61 10.94
C GLY A 135 -14.51 -15.13 10.89
N VAL A 136 -13.22 -14.73 10.93
CA VAL A 136 -12.85 -13.33 10.80
C VAL A 136 -13.25 -12.79 9.44
N GLN A 137 -13.99 -11.68 9.43
CA GLN A 137 -14.43 -11.01 8.20
C GLN A 137 -13.34 -10.03 7.73
N ILE A 138 -12.96 -10.12 6.46
CA ILE A 138 -11.94 -9.28 5.83
C ILE A 138 -12.63 -8.29 4.90
N VAL A 139 -12.50 -7.01 5.21
CA VAL A 139 -13.15 -5.93 4.47
C VAL A 139 -12.10 -5.04 3.80
N GLY A 140 -12.19 -4.91 2.49
CA GLY A 140 -11.35 -4.02 1.69
C GLY A 140 -12.01 -2.67 1.47
N ALA A 141 -11.28 -1.57 1.67
CA ALA A 141 -11.70 -0.24 1.28
C ALA A 141 -11.12 0.11 -0.10
N GLN A 142 -11.99 0.52 -1.03
CA GLN A 142 -11.64 1.01 -2.37
C GLN A 142 -12.19 2.41 -2.61
N PRO A 143 -11.58 3.22 -3.51
CA PRO A 143 -12.17 4.49 -3.88
C PRO A 143 -13.46 4.27 -4.65
N ALA A 144 -14.48 5.04 -4.32
CA ALA A 144 -15.72 5.12 -5.10
C ALA A 144 -15.44 5.65 -6.52
N PRO A 145 -16.30 5.32 -7.51
CA PRO A 145 -16.14 5.84 -8.87
C PRO A 145 -15.97 7.36 -8.89
N GLY A 146 -14.93 7.84 -9.58
CA GLY A 146 -14.58 9.26 -9.65
C GLY A 146 -13.77 9.82 -8.47
N SER A 147 -13.62 9.09 -7.39
CA SER A 147 -12.80 9.48 -6.25
C SER A 147 -11.32 9.16 -6.47
N LYS A 148 -10.45 10.10 -6.06
CA LYS A 148 -8.99 9.92 -6.09
C LYS A 148 -8.43 10.03 -4.68
N ILE A 149 -8.13 8.89 -4.07
CA ILE A 149 -7.60 8.82 -2.70
C ILE A 149 -6.15 8.32 -2.79
N PRO A 150 -5.15 9.14 -2.42
CA PRO A 150 -3.75 8.71 -2.42
C PRO A 150 -3.53 7.47 -1.55
N GLY A 151 -2.97 6.41 -2.15
CA GLY A 151 -2.69 5.14 -1.45
C GLY A 151 -3.77 4.08 -1.55
N ILE A 152 -5.00 4.44 -1.96
CA ILE A 152 -6.07 3.48 -2.24
C ILE A 152 -6.31 3.42 -3.76
N ARG A 153 -6.55 2.23 -4.31
CA ARG A 153 -6.72 2.02 -5.75
C ARG A 153 -7.87 1.07 -6.07
N ALA A 154 -8.64 1.43 -7.09
CA ALA A 154 -9.43 0.50 -7.87
C ALA A 154 -8.67 0.27 -9.17
N TRP A 155 -7.97 -0.86 -9.27
CA TRP A 155 -7.09 -1.15 -10.40
C TRP A 155 -7.88 -1.52 -11.66
N PRO A 156 -7.52 -0.98 -12.84
CA PRO A 156 -7.96 -1.54 -14.12
C PRO A 156 -7.53 -3.02 -14.22
N PRO A 157 -8.30 -3.86 -14.91
CA PRO A 157 -8.04 -5.32 -14.97
C PRO A 157 -6.60 -5.69 -15.34
N GLU A 158 -5.99 -4.95 -16.27
CA GLU A 158 -4.63 -5.17 -16.77
C GLU A 158 -3.53 -4.80 -15.75
N TYR A 159 -3.86 -3.99 -14.74
CA TYR A 159 -2.93 -3.52 -13.71
C TYR A 159 -3.21 -4.08 -12.32
N VAL A 160 -4.18 -4.98 -12.18
CA VAL A 160 -4.44 -5.65 -10.89
C VAL A 160 -3.16 -6.28 -10.36
N PRO A 161 -2.77 -6.00 -9.10
CA PRO A 161 -1.57 -6.58 -8.51
C PRO A 161 -1.58 -8.11 -8.57
N LYS A 162 -0.49 -8.73 -9.02
CA LYS A 162 -0.36 -10.19 -9.11
C LYS A 162 -0.42 -10.88 -7.75
N ILE A 163 -0.09 -10.15 -6.68
CA ILE A 163 -0.16 -10.64 -5.30
C ILE A 163 -1.57 -10.59 -4.73
N PHE A 164 -2.53 -9.98 -5.44
CA PHE A 164 -3.91 -9.90 -4.99
C PHE A 164 -4.58 -11.26 -5.05
N ASP A 165 -5.16 -11.65 -3.95
CA ASP A 165 -6.00 -12.83 -3.83
C ASP A 165 -7.43 -12.38 -3.51
N PRO A 166 -8.33 -12.38 -4.51
CA PRO A 166 -9.73 -11.97 -4.29
C PRO A 166 -10.44 -12.82 -3.24
N SER A 167 -10.04 -14.09 -3.08
CA SER A 167 -10.65 -14.98 -2.08
C SER A 167 -10.25 -14.63 -0.64
N ALA A 168 -9.23 -13.79 -0.47
CA ALA A 168 -8.80 -13.28 0.82
C ALA A 168 -9.66 -12.13 1.35
N VAL A 169 -10.59 -11.59 0.53
CA VAL A 169 -11.44 -10.44 0.87
C VAL A 169 -12.90 -10.88 0.83
N ASP A 170 -13.58 -10.82 1.97
CA ASP A 170 -14.98 -11.25 2.07
C ASP A 170 -15.94 -10.16 1.55
N ARG A 171 -15.56 -8.88 1.69
CA ARG A 171 -16.37 -7.73 1.28
C ARG A 171 -15.48 -6.55 0.87
N THR A 172 -15.94 -5.77 -0.09
CA THR A 172 -15.34 -4.48 -0.46
C THR A 172 -16.35 -3.36 -0.24
N VAL A 173 -15.88 -2.23 0.31
CA VAL A 173 -16.65 -1.02 0.56
C VAL A 173 -16.02 0.13 -0.21
N GLU A 174 -16.85 0.91 -0.90
CA GLU A 174 -16.42 2.09 -1.65
C GLU A 174 -16.40 3.32 -0.74
N VAL A 175 -15.28 4.07 -0.80
CA VAL A 175 -15.06 5.29 -0.01
C VAL A 175 -14.99 6.47 -0.96
N THR A 176 -15.74 7.53 -0.67
CA THR A 176 -15.61 8.78 -1.42
C THR A 176 -14.40 9.59 -0.92
N GLN A 177 -13.87 10.45 -1.78
CA GLN A 177 -12.81 11.37 -1.37
C GLN A 177 -13.25 12.28 -0.22
N THR A 178 -14.51 12.70 -0.20
CA THR A 178 -15.07 13.56 0.85
C THR A 178 -15.11 12.85 2.19
N ASP A 179 -15.61 11.62 2.23
CA ASP A 179 -15.70 10.81 3.47
C ASP A 179 -14.30 10.54 4.04
N ASP A 180 -13.34 10.24 3.15
CA ASP A 180 -11.95 10.01 3.51
C ASP A 180 -11.32 11.25 4.15
N GLU A 181 -11.41 12.41 3.50
CA GLU A 181 -10.83 13.67 3.99
C GLU A 181 -11.50 14.16 5.28
N GLU A 182 -12.83 14.03 5.39
CA GLU A 182 -13.55 14.39 6.60
C GLU A 182 -13.15 13.51 7.78
N THR A 183 -13.05 12.19 7.55
CA THR A 183 -12.60 11.25 8.57
C THR A 183 -11.16 11.52 8.99
N ALA A 184 -10.27 11.88 8.06
CA ALA A 184 -8.90 12.27 8.39
C ALA A 184 -8.86 13.47 9.36
N ARG A 185 -9.69 14.48 9.10
CA ARG A 185 -9.79 15.67 9.98
C ARG A 185 -10.38 15.32 11.34
N ARG A 186 -11.39 14.46 11.39
CA ARG A 186 -12.02 13.98 12.64
C ARG A 186 -11.04 13.18 13.48
N LEU A 187 -10.35 12.20 12.90
CA LEU A 187 -9.32 11.42 13.60
C LEU A 187 -8.28 12.31 14.27
N ALA A 188 -7.80 13.35 13.54
CA ALA A 188 -6.83 14.27 14.10
C ALA A 188 -7.38 15.11 15.26
N ARG A 189 -8.64 15.59 15.17
CA ARG A 189 -9.23 16.50 16.15
C ARG A 189 -9.84 15.78 17.36
N GLU A 190 -10.46 14.63 17.13
CA GLU A 190 -11.24 13.91 18.14
C GLU A 190 -10.36 12.88 18.88
N GLU A 191 -9.44 12.22 18.17
CA GLU A 191 -8.63 11.12 18.70
C GLU A 191 -7.13 11.45 18.80
N GLY A 192 -6.70 12.61 18.27
CA GLY A 192 -5.26 12.95 18.23
C GLY A 192 -4.43 12.08 17.28
N ILE A 193 -5.08 11.35 16.37
CA ILE A 193 -4.42 10.46 15.40
C ILE A 193 -4.25 11.18 14.07
N PHE A 194 -3.02 11.59 13.78
CA PHE A 194 -2.65 12.22 12.52
C PHE A 194 -2.11 11.17 11.54
N GLY A 195 -3.02 10.43 10.90
CA GLY A 195 -2.72 9.44 9.87
C GLY A 195 -2.75 10.02 8.46
N GLY A 196 -2.31 9.23 7.47
CA GLY A 196 -2.51 9.56 6.06
C GLY A 196 -3.98 9.36 5.64
N VAL A 197 -4.37 9.98 4.52
CA VAL A 197 -5.74 9.87 3.99
C VAL A 197 -6.19 8.42 3.78
N SER A 198 -5.34 7.54 3.27
CA SER A 198 -5.69 6.13 3.11
C SER A 198 -6.00 5.41 4.44
N ALA A 199 -5.42 5.85 5.56
CA ALA A 199 -5.77 5.35 6.88
C ALA A 199 -7.17 5.83 7.30
N ALA A 200 -7.52 7.06 6.93
CA ALA A 200 -8.85 7.61 7.18
C ALA A 200 -9.93 6.88 6.38
N GLY A 201 -9.67 6.56 5.11
CA GLY A 201 -10.60 5.75 4.31
C GLY A 201 -10.83 4.35 4.89
N ALA A 202 -9.79 3.72 5.43
CA ALA A 202 -9.95 2.46 6.15
C ALA A 202 -10.74 2.63 7.45
N CYS A 203 -10.52 3.72 8.19
CA CYS A 203 -11.27 4.04 9.41
C CYS A 203 -12.74 4.32 9.11
N TRP A 204 -13.05 5.13 8.09
CA TRP A 204 -14.43 5.36 7.66
C TRP A 204 -15.13 4.05 7.33
N THR A 205 -14.48 3.19 6.54
CA THR A 205 -15.01 1.86 6.23
C THR A 205 -15.25 1.03 7.49
N ALA A 206 -14.33 1.07 8.45
CA ALA A 206 -14.50 0.34 9.72
C ALA A 206 -15.68 0.86 10.53
N LEU A 207 -15.94 2.18 10.54
CA LEU A 207 -17.10 2.76 11.18
C LEU A 207 -18.40 2.30 10.51
N GLN A 208 -18.47 2.27 9.17
CA GLN A 208 -19.64 1.75 8.46
C GLN A 208 -19.88 0.26 8.79
N VAL A 209 -18.84 -0.55 8.85
CA VAL A 209 -18.96 -1.96 9.25
C VAL A 209 -19.41 -2.09 10.70
N ALA A 210 -18.91 -1.24 11.59
CA ALA A 210 -19.28 -1.27 13.01
C ALA A 210 -20.75 -0.92 13.26
N GLU A 211 -21.35 -0.06 12.43
CA GLU A 211 -22.78 0.27 12.49
C GLU A 211 -23.70 -0.91 12.06
N GLU A 212 -23.14 -1.87 11.30
CA GLU A 212 -23.89 -3.03 10.80
C GLU A 212 -23.77 -4.26 11.72
N VAL A 213 -22.80 -4.27 12.62
CA VAL A 213 -22.56 -5.39 13.55
C VAL A 213 -22.91 -4.94 14.96
N GLU A 214 -23.86 -5.62 15.58
CA GLU A 214 -24.27 -5.43 16.96
C GLU A 214 -23.36 -6.18 17.97
#